data_1effb4e2684afb40963bdab9ab2b3728
#
_entry.id   1effb4e2684afb40963bdab9ab2b3728
#
_cell.length_a   1.000
_cell.length_b   1.000
_cell.length_c   1.000
_cell.angle_alpha   90.00
_cell.angle_beta   90.00
_cell.angle_gamma   90.00
#
_symmetry.space_group_name_H-M   'P 1'
#
loop_
_entity.id
_entity.type
_entity.pdbx_description
1 polymer ?
#
loop_
_entity_poly.entity_id
_entity_poly.type
_entity_poly.pdbx_seq_one_letter_code
_entity_poly.pdbx_strand_id
1 'polypeptide(L)'
;MIFLSLFITFFEIGLFGFGGGYGMLSLIQHETVEAHHWLSTAEFTDIVAISQMTPGPIGINSATYCGYTAIHNAGYGHLMATLGSATATFALVLPSLILMILISKMFMKYMNTPLVQSIFMGLRPAVVGLLAAATLLLCNKENFSTPSENPWQFWISCALLIATAFGTGYLKINPIKMICLAGIAGLLLFY
;
A
#
# COMPACT_ATOMS: atom_id res chain seq x y z
N MET A 1 -6.89 7.65 -29.00
CA MET A 1 -5.66 6.85 -28.75
C MET A 1 -5.18 6.95 -27.30
N ILE A 2 -5.36 8.08 -26.60
CA ILE A 2 -4.86 8.28 -25.22
C ILE A 2 -5.37 7.25 -24.20
N PHE A 3 -6.64 6.85 -24.22
CA PHE A 3 -7.17 5.84 -23.31
C PHE A 3 -6.49 4.46 -23.46
N LEU A 4 -6.18 4.05 -24.68
CA LEU A 4 -5.47 2.80 -24.92
C LEU A 4 -4.04 2.87 -24.41
N SER A 5 -3.36 3.99 -24.67
CA SER A 5 -2.01 4.22 -24.15
C SER A 5 -2.00 4.22 -22.63
N LEU A 6 -2.96 4.94 -22.00
CA LEU A 6 -3.15 4.97 -20.56
C LEU A 6 -3.39 3.56 -19.98
N PHE A 7 -4.23 2.76 -20.64
CA PHE A 7 -4.51 1.39 -20.23
C PHE A 7 -3.25 0.51 -20.27
N ILE A 8 -2.52 0.52 -21.42
CA ILE A 8 -1.31 -0.30 -21.58
C ILE A 8 -0.26 0.09 -20.55
N THR A 9 0.03 1.37 -20.41
CA THR A 9 1.03 1.89 -19.46
C THR A 9 0.70 1.49 -18.02
N PHE A 10 -0.53 1.71 -17.55
CA PHE A 10 -0.90 1.33 -16.20
C PHE A 10 -1.04 -0.19 -15.99
N PHE A 11 -1.33 -0.94 -17.04
CA PHE A 11 -1.27 -2.39 -17.00
C PHE A 11 0.18 -2.89 -16.82
N GLU A 12 1.13 -2.32 -17.53
CA GLU A 12 2.56 -2.62 -17.38
C GLU A 12 3.07 -2.24 -15.98
N ILE A 13 2.69 -1.05 -15.49
CA ILE A 13 3.01 -0.64 -14.12
C ILE A 13 2.43 -1.64 -13.09
N GLY A 14 1.20 -2.10 -13.28
CA GLY A 14 0.57 -3.09 -12.42
C GLY A 14 1.21 -4.47 -12.48
N LEU A 15 1.82 -4.83 -13.60
CA LEU A 15 2.53 -6.09 -13.80
C LEU A 15 3.94 -6.07 -13.20
N PHE A 16 4.67 -4.95 -13.36
CA PHE A 16 6.06 -4.81 -12.97
C PHE A 16 6.28 -4.00 -11.69
N GLY A 17 5.22 -3.45 -11.10
CA GLY A 17 5.27 -2.63 -9.89
C GLY A 17 5.54 -3.44 -8.63
N PHE A 18 6.76 -3.98 -8.50
CA PHE A 18 7.22 -4.69 -7.30
C PHE A 18 7.81 -3.72 -6.27
N GLY A 19 7.75 -4.08 -4.99
CA GLY A 19 8.42 -3.32 -3.93
C GLY A 19 7.54 -2.37 -3.12
N GLY A 20 6.22 -2.39 -3.34
CA GLY A 20 5.25 -1.59 -2.58
C GLY A 20 5.03 -0.20 -3.14
N GLY A 21 4.27 0.64 -2.41
CA GLY A 21 3.77 1.92 -2.91
C GLY A 21 4.86 2.88 -3.42
N TYR A 22 5.98 3.00 -2.73
CA TYR A 22 7.08 3.88 -3.14
C TYR A 22 7.85 3.38 -4.37
N GLY A 23 8.04 2.07 -4.52
CA GLY A 23 8.67 1.49 -5.70
C GLY A 23 7.83 1.71 -6.97
N MET A 24 6.51 1.64 -6.85
CA MET A 24 5.59 1.93 -7.96
C MET A 24 5.58 3.41 -8.34
N LEU A 25 5.79 4.34 -7.37
CA LEU A 25 5.78 5.77 -7.66
C LEU A 25 6.85 6.19 -8.64
N SER A 26 8.07 5.63 -8.54
CA SER A 26 9.15 5.92 -9.49
C SER A 26 8.81 5.47 -10.90
N LEU A 27 8.17 4.31 -11.04
CA LEU A 27 7.72 3.79 -12.33
C LEU A 27 6.58 4.63 -12.90
N ILE A 28 5.60 5.03 -12.06
CA ILE A 28 4.51 5.92 -12.47
C ILE A 28 5.06 7.27 -12.93
N GLN A 29 6.02 7.84 -12.19
CA GLN A 29 6.67 9.10 -12.57
C GLN A 29 7.35 8.99 -13.93
N HIS A 30 8.18 7.98 -14.11
CA HIS A 30 8.87 7.76 -15.36
C HIS A 30 7.89 7.70 -16.54
N GLU A 31 6.86 6.89 -16.43
CA GLU A 31 5.87 6.72 -17.49
C GLU A 31 5.02 7.96 -17.74
N THR A 32 4.51 8.61 -16.70
CA THR A 32 3.54 9.70 -16.87
C THR A 32 4.20 11.07 -17.13
N VAL A 33 5.41 11.29 -16.62
CA VAL A 33 6.12 12.57 -16.74
C VAL A 33 7.18 12.53 -17.84
N GLU A 34 8.04 11.50 -17.82
CA GLU A 34 9.21 11.44 -18.69
C GLU A 34 8.91 10.80 -20.06
N ALA A 35 8.22 9.68 -20.08
CA ALA A 35 7.97 8.93 -21.33
C ALA A 35 6.79 9.50 -22.13
N HIS A 36 5.68 9.76 -21.48
CA HIS A 36 4.45 10.18 -22.15
C HIS A 36 4.14 11.68 -22.03
N HIS A 37 4.80 12.40 -21.13
CA HIS A 37 4.58 13.84 -20.89
C HIS A 37 3.11 14.20 -20.63
N TRP A 38 2.36 13.30 -19.97
CA TRP A 38 0.96 13.53 -19.61
C TRP A 38 0.83 14.51 -18.44
N LEU A 39 1.87 14.53 -17.59
CA LEU A 39 1.93 15.31 -16.37
C LEU A 39 3.24 16.09 -16.31
N SER A 40 3.20 17.27 -15.72
CA SER A 40 4.40 17.97 -15.26
C SER A 40 4.93 17.35 -13.96
N THR A 41 6.20 17.60 -13.65
CA THR A 41 6.81 17.14 -12.38
C THR A 41 6.08 17.73 -11.16
N ALA A 42 5.60 18.98 -11.26
CA ALA A 42 4.85 19.62 -10.19
C ALA A 42 3.51 18.92 -9.94
N GLU A 43 2.72 18.67 -10.99
CA GLU A 43 1.45 17.96 -10.88
C GLU A 43 1.65 16.54 -10.31
N PHE A 44 2.70 15.83 -10.72
CA PHE A 44 3.01 14.52 -10.17
C PHE A 44 3.34 14.59 -8.67
N THR A 45 4.09 15.59 -8.23
CA THR A 45 4.41 15.80 -6.80
C THR A 45 3.15 16.03 -5.98
N ASP A 46 2.22 16.87 -6.49
CA ASP A 46 0.93 17.11 -5.84
C ASP A 46 0.08 15.83 -5.75
N ILE A 47 0.06 15.03 -6.83
CA ILE A 47 -0.63 13.73 -6.86
C ILE A 47 -0.05 12.77 -5.81
N VAL A 48 1.27 12.72 -5.66
CA VAL A 48 1.92 11.88 -4.63
C VAL A 48 1.51 12.34 -3.24
N ALA A 49 1.54 13.65 -2.97
CA ALA A 49 1.13 14.20 -1.68
C ALA A 49 -0.33 13.84 -1.34
N ILE A 50 -1.25 14.05 -2.29
CA ILE A 50 -2.68 13.71 -2.13
C ILE A 50 -2.85 12.20 -1.93
N SER A 51 -2.11 11.39 -2.68
CA SER A 51 -2.18 9.92 -2.58
C SER A 51 -1.74 9.40 -1.22
N GLN A 52 -0.77 10.05 -0.57
CA GLN A 52 -0.33 9.71 0.78
C GLN A 52 -1.34 10.13 1.86
N MET A 53 -2.09 11.20 1.62
CA MET A 53 -3.16 11.65 2.52
C MET A 53 -4.46 10.85 2.34
N THR A 54 -4.63 10.19 1.21
CA THR A 54 -5.84 9.41 0.89
C THR A 54 -5.71 8.00 1.46
N PRO A 55 -6.69 7.51 2.24
CA PRO A 55 -6.63 6.14 2.76
C PRO A 55 -6.70 5.12 1.63
N GLY A 56 -5.71 4.22 1.56
CA GLY A 56 -5.63 3.16 0.55
C GLY A 56 -4.22 2.96 0.00
N PRO A 57 -4.05 2.02 -0.93
CA PRO A 57 -2.75 1.78 -1.58
C PRO A 57 -2.31 2.99 -2.42
N ILE A 58 -1.15 3.56 -2.10
CA ILE A 58 -0.60 4.76 -2.74
C ILE A 58 -0.56 4.60 -4.28
N GLY A 59 -0.13 3.43 -4.78
CA GLY A 59 -0.08 3.18 -6.22
C GLY A 59 -1.45 3.25 -6.90
N ILE A 60 -2.51 2.74 -6.26
CA ILE A 60 -3.88 2.81 -6.79
C ILE A 60 -4.40 4.26 -6.77
N ASN A 61 -4.18 4.97 -5.65
CA ASN A 61 -4.57 6.37 -5.54
C ASN A 61 -3.86 7.21 -6.60
N SER A 62 -2.54 7.05 -6.75
CA SER A 62 -1.75 7.75 -7.77
C SER A 62 -2.24 7.43 -9.19
N ALA A 63 -2.54 6.18 -9.52
CA ALA A 63 -3.09 5.81 -10.81
C ALA A 63 -4.42 6.51 -11.10
N THR A 64 -5.29 6.59 -10.10
CA THR A 64 -6.60 7.26 -10.20
C THR A 64 -6.41 8.75 -10.54
N TYR A 65 -5.56 9.44 -9.80
CA TYR A 65 -5.30 10.87 -10.03
C TYR A 65 -4.53 11.12 -11.33
N CYS A 66 -3.50 10.32 -11.63
CA CYS A 66 -2.76 10.43 -12.90
C CYS A 66 -3.68 10.21 -14.11
N GLY A 67 -4.57 9.23 -14.05
CA GLY A 67 -5.53 8.96 -15.12
C GLY A 67 -6.49 10.11 -15.36
N TYR A 68 -6.95 10.77 -14.29
CA TYR A 68 -7.76 11.98 -14.40
C TYR A 68 -6.99 13.12 -15.05
N THR A 69 -5.82 13.45 -14.50
CA THR A 69 -5.03 14.60 -14.92
C THR A 69 -4.52 14.44 -16.34
N ALA A 70 -4.10 13.24 -16.74
CA ALA A 70 -3.66 12.95 -18.10
C ALA A 70 -4.75 13.23 -19.16
N ILE A 71 -5.98 12.82 -18.90
CA ILE A 71 -7.11 13.05 -19.81
C ILE A 71 -7.56 14.52 -19.79
N HIS A 72 -7.56 15.15 -18.61
CA HIS A 72 -7.90 16.56 -18.47
C HIS A 72 -6.88 17.46 -19.18
N ASN A 73 -5.59 17.21 -19.04
CA ASN A 73 -4.51 17.94 -19.71
C ASN A 73 -4.53 17.75 -21.24
N ALA A 74 -5.05 16.62 -21.70
CA ALA A 74 -5.28 16.40 -23.14
C ALA A 74 -6.49 17.17 -23.71
N GLY A 75 -7.12 18.04 -22.91
CA GLY A 75 -8.22 18.91 -23.33
C GLY A 75 -9.61 18.29 -23.28
N TYR A 76 -9.77 17.12 -22.67
CA TYR A 76 -11.09 16.50 -22.49
C TYR A 76 -11.80 17.04 -21.24
N GLY A 77 -13.12 17.06 -21.29
CA GLY A 77 -13.94 17.50 -20.15
C GLY A 77 -13.90 16.53 -18.95
N HIS A 78 -14.40 17.01 -17.81
CA HIS A 78 -14.37 16.28 -16.52
C HIS A 78 -14.95 14.86 -16.57
N LEU A 79 -16.02 14.61 -17.37
CA LEU A 79 -16.59 13.28 -17.52
C LEU A 79 -15.59 12.30 -18.14
N MET A 80 -14.89 12.72 -19.20
CA MET A 80 -13.86 11.89 -19.83
C MET A 80 -12.64 11.72 -18.92
N ALA A 81 -12.26 12.74 -18.15
CA ALA A 81 -11.20 12.65 -17.16
C ALA A 81 -11.54 11.62 -16.07
N THR A 82 -12.79 11.57 -15.62
CA THR A 82 -13.25 10.51 -14.67
C THR A 82 -13.17 9.11 -15.30
N LEU A 83 -13.49 8.95 -16.56
CA LEU A 83 -13.27 7.68 -17.28
C LEU A 83 -11.77 7.35 -17.39
N GLY A 84 -10.90 8.36 -17.51
CA GLY A 84 -9.45 8.20 -17.44
C GLY A 84 -8.98 7.62 -16.10
N SER A 85 -9.50 8.16 -14.98
CA SER A 85 -9.26 7.59 -13.64
C SER A 85 -9.65 6.12 -13.57
N ALA A 86 -10.86 5.79 -14.00
CA ALA A 86 -11.36 4.42 -13.99
C ALA A 86 -10.49 3.49 -14.85
N THR A 87 -10.07 3.96 -16.04
CA THR A 87 -9.22 3.19 -16.96
C THR A 87 -7.85 2.90 -16.35
N ALA A 88 -7.18 3.90 -15.81
CA ALA A 88 -5.85 3.75 -15.19
C ALA A 88 -5.90 2.84 -13.96
N THR A 89 -6.88 3.05 -13.09
CA THR A 89 -7.06 2.24 -11.87
C THR A 89 -7.37 0.79 -12.21
N PHE A 90 -8.28 0.55 -13.14
CA PHE A 90 -8.65 -0.80 -13.59
C PHE A 90 -7.46 -1.49 -14.24
N ALA A 91 -6.73 -0.81 -15.11
CA ALA A 91 -5.54 -1.34 -15.77
C ALA A 91 -4.44 -1.74 -14.77
N LEU A 92 -4.20 -0.91 -13.75
CA LEU A 92 -3.22 -1.19 -12.71
C LEU A 92 -3.56 -2.45 -11.89
N VAL A 93 -4.83 -2.64 -11.55
CA VAL A 93 -5.30 -3.76 -10.71
C VAL A 93 -5.43 -5.05 -11.50
N LEU A 94 -5.71 -4.97 -12.80
CA LEU A 94 -6.06 -6.11 -13.64
C LEU A 94 -4.99 -7.22 -13.68
N PRO A 95 -3.68 -6.95 -13.83
CA PRO A 95 -2.65 -7.99 -13.81
C PRO A 95 -2.65 -8.79 -12.51
N SER A 96 -2.71 -8.10 -11.38
CA SER A 96 -2.74 -8.72 -10.05
C SER A 96 -4.00 -9.57 -9.86
N LEU A 97 -5.15 -9.11 -10.34
CA LEU A 97 -6.41 -9.86 -10.31
C LEU A 97 -6.31 -11.13 -11.15
N ILE A 98 -5.80 -11.04 -12.37
CA ILE A 98 -5.63 -12.20 -13.27
C ILE A 98 -4.70 -13.23 -12.62
N LEU A 99 -3.54 -12.79 -12.13
CA LEU A 99 -2.56 -13.66 -11.48
C LEU A 99 -3.16 -14.33 -10.24
N MET A 100 -3.88 -13.58 -9.41
CA MET A 100 -4.53 -14.13 -8.22
C MET A 100 -5.57 -15.20 -8.56
N ILE A 101 -6.39 -15.00 -9.58
CA ILE A 101 -7.39 -15.98 -10.02
C ILE A 101 -6.71 -17.25 -10.57
N LEU A 102 -5.67 -17.08 -11.39
CA LEU A 102 -4.92 -18.21 -11.96
C LEU A 102 -4.23 -19.03 -10.85
N ILE A 103 -3.51 -18.34 -9.96
CA ILE A 103 -2.82 -19.00 -8.84
C ILE A 103 -3.82 -19.66 -7.91
N SER A 104 -4.95 -19.03 -7.60
CA SER A 104 -5.98 -19.62 -6.73
C SER A 104 -6.55 -20.93 -7.31
N LYS A 105 -6.86 -20.96 -8.60
CA LYS A 105 -7.33 -22.18 -9.29
C LYS A 105 -6.29 -23.30 -9.27
N MET A 106 -5.03 -22.96 -9.55
CA MET A 106 -3.93 -23.92 -9.49
C MET A 106 -3.68 -24.40 -8.05
N PHE A 107 -3.70 -23.45 -7.10
CA PHE A 107 -3.47 -23.74 -5.70
C PHE A 107 -4.48 -24.74 -5.14
N MET A 108 -5.78 -24.53 -5.40
CA MET A 108 -6.83 -25.46 -4.94
C MET A 108 -6.63 -26.88 -5.47
N LYS A 109 -6.08 -27.02 -6.67
CA LYS A 109 -5.79 -28.34 -7.27
C LYS A 109 -4.54 -29.01 -6.68
N TYR A 110 -3.51 -28.23 -6.34
CA TYR A 110 -2.18 -28.73 -6.00
C TYR A 110 -1.78 -28.49 -4.53
N MET A 111 -2.64 -27.89 -3.69
CA MET A 111 -2.33 -27.52 -2.31
C MET A 111 -1.87 -28.69 -1.42
N ASN A 112 -2.31 -29.90 -1.74
CA ASN A 112 -1.95 -31.12 -0.99
C ASN A 112 -0.68 -31.80 -1.52
N THR A 113 -0.03 -31.26 -2.55
CA THR A 113 1.22 -31.84 -3.06
C THR A 113 2.40 -31.48 -2.14
N PRO A 114 3.38 -32.41 -1.99
CA PRO A 114 4.52 -32.18 -1.12
C PRO A 114 5.35 -30.94 -1.54
N LEU A 115 5.40 -30.64 -2.84
CA LEU A 115 6.08 -29.46 -3.36
C LEU A 115 5.46 -28.17 -2.83
N VAL A 116 4.14 -28.02 -2.92
CA VAL A 116 3.43 -26.82 -2.46
C VAL A 116 3.53 -26.70 -0.93
N GLN A 117 3.41 -27.80 -0.21
CA GLN A 117 3.57 -27.82 1.25
C GLN A 117 4.99 -27.38 1.67
N SER A 118 6.03 -27.83 0.97
CA SER A 118 7.42 -27.43 1.24
C SER A 118 7.64 -25.94 0.97
N ILE A 119 7.07 -25.40 -0.11
CA ILE A 119 7.13 -23.96 -0.41
C ILE A 119 6.48 -23.15 0.73
N PHE A 120 5.30 -23.55 1.20
CA PHE A 120 4.62 -22.86 2.30
C PHE A 120 5.34 -23.02 3.64
N MET A 121 6.01 -24.15 3.89
CA MET A 121 6.86 -24.29 5.08
C MET A 121 8.00 -23.28 5.10
N GLY A 122 8.58 -22.93 3.95
CA GLY A 122 9.61 -21.90 3.84
C GLY A 122 9.05 -20.47 3.88
N LEU A 123 7.88 -20.23 3.26
CA LEU A 123 7.26 -18.90 3.20
C LEU A 123 6.73 -18.42 4.55
N ARG A 124 6.17 -19.30 5.37
CA ARG A 124 5.60 -18.92 6.68
C ARG A 124 6.60 -18.20 7.59
N PRO A 125 7.81 -18.76 7.86
CA PRO A 125 8.79 -18.05 8.69
C PRO A 125 9.32 -16.76 8.00
N ALA A 126 9.43 -16.74 6.67
CA ALA A 126 9.83 -15.54 5.95
C ALA A 126 8.82 -14.38 6.13
N VAL A 127 7.51 -14.67 6.05
CA VAL A 127 6.46 -13.67 6.31
C VAL A 127 6.51 -13.17 7.75
N VAL A 128 6.73 -14.06 8.72
CA VAL A 128 6.89 -13.66 10.13
C VAL A 128 8.10 -12.76 10.31
N GLY A 129 9.22 -13.08 9.64
CA GLY A 129 10.42 -12.24 9.65
C GLY A 129 10.19 -10.85 9.05
N LEU A 130 9.46 -10.77 7.93
CA LEU A 130 9.10 -9.50 7.29
C LEU A 130 8.18 -8.65 8.18
N LEU A 131 7.19 -9.27 8.84
CA LEU A 131 6.32 -8.57 9.79
C LEU A 131 7.10 -8.06 11.01
N ALA A 132 8.03 -8.85 11.52
CA ALA A 132 8.91 -8.42 12.61
C ALA A 132 9.80 -7.25 12.18
N ALA A 133 10.39 -7.30 10.99
CA ALA A 133 11.18 -6.21 10.43
C ALA A 133 10.35 -4.93 10.26
N ALA A 134 9.13 -5.04 9.73
CA ALA A 134 8.20 -3.91 9.61
C ALA A 134 7.86 -3.31 10.98
N THR A 135 7.62 -4.16 11.99
CA THR A 135 7.38 -3.69 13.36
C THR A 135 8.57 -2.92 13.92
N LEU A 136 9.79 -3.42 13.70
CA LEU A 136 11.02 -2.74 14.13
C LEU A 136 11.22 -1.39 13.41
N LEU A 137 10.90 -1.30 12.13
CA LEU A 137 10.95 -0.04 11.38
C LEU A 137 9.97 1.01 11.94
N LEU A 138 8.82 0.57 12.44
CA LEU A 138 7.85 1.46 13.09
C LEU A 138 8.27 1.87 14.52
N CYS A 139 9.22 1.19 15.13
CA CYS A 139 9.82 1.57 16.40
C CYS A 139 10.89 2.68 16.21
N ASN A 140 10.49 3.78 15.60
CA ASN A 140 11.32 4.94 15.32
C ASN A 140 11.05 6.09 16.32
N LYS A 141 11.85 7.16 16.26
CA LYS A 141 11.72 8.32 17.14
C LYS A 141 10.38 9.06 16.99
N GLU A 142 9.82 9.04 15.80
CA GLU A 142 8.53 9.72 15.54
C GLU A 142 7.37 9.05 16.27
N ASN A 143 7.37 7.70 16.34
CA ASN A 143 6.29 6.94 16.96
C ASN A 143 6.49 6.73 18.47
N PHE A 144 7.75 6.52 18.90
CA PHE A 144 8.06 6.20 20.30
C PHE A 144 8.68 7.35 21.06
N SER A 145 9.19 8.39 20.38
CA SER A 145 10.08 9.41 20.98
C SER A 145 11.37 8.81 21.51
N THR A 146 12.17 9.61 22.21
CA THR A 146 13.36 9.15 22.92
C THR A 146 13.21 9.39 24.41
N PRO A 147 13.80 8.54 25.28
CA PRO A 147 13.72 8.74 26.74
C PRO A 147 14.26 10.09 27.22
N SER A 148 15.15 10.71 26.40
CA SER A 148 15.76 12.01 26.70
C SER A 148 14.91 13.21 26.26
N GLU A 149 14.09 13.07 25.22
CA GLU A 149 13.26 14.17 24.68
C GLU A 149 11.87 14.17 25.33
N ASN A 150 11.21 13.02 25.36
CA ASN A 150 9.89 12.88 26.00
C ASN A 150 9.77 11.50 26.66
N PRO A 151 10.21 11.38 27.93
CA PRO A 151 10.16 10.11 28.66
C PRO A 151 8.72 9.57 28.84
N TRP A 152 7.75 10.46 28.99
CA TRP A 152 6.34 10.09 29.14
C TRP A 152 5.81 9.36 27.91
N GLN A 153 5.98 9.94 26.73
CA GLN A 153 5.58 9.34 25.48
C GLN A 153 6.29 8.01 25.22
N PHE A 154 7.60 7.94 25.49
CA PHE A 154 8.37 6.71 25.30
C PHE A 154 7.83 5.54 26.13
N TRP A 155 7.64 5.75 27.45
CA TRP A 155 7.19 4.67 28.33
C TRP A 155 5.75 4.25 28.07
N ILE A 156 4.86 5.19 27.72
CA ILE A 156 3.47 4.86 27.35
C ILE A 156 3.45 4.06 26.04
N SER A 157 4.20 4.47 25.01
CA SER A 157 4.27 3.74 23.74
C SER A 157 4.79 2.31 23.94
N CYS A 158 5.82 2.12 24.75
CA CYS A 158 6.33 0.80 25.12
C CYS A 158 5.27 -0.03 25.87
N ALA A 159 4.60 0.57 26.83
CA ALA A 159 3.54 -0.09 27.60
C ALA A 159 2.37 -0.52 26.72
N LEU A 160 1.92 0.34 25.81
CA LEU A 160 0.86 0.04 24.84
C LEU A 160 1.29 -1.09 23.88
N LEU A 161 2.53 -1.08 23.38
CA LEU A 161 3.07 -2.16 22.54
C LEU A 161 3.02 -3.50 23.27
N ILE A 162 3.53 -3.54 24.51
CA ILE A 162 3.57 -4.78 25.31
C ILE A 162 2.14 -5.23 25.65
N ALA A 163 1.27 -4.31 26.06
CA ALA A 163 -0.11 -4.63 26.41
C ALA A 163 -0.91 -5.18 25.20
N THR A 164 -0.72 -4.59 24.01
CA THR A 164 -1.38 -5.07 22.78
C THR A 164 -0.82 -6.43 22.34
N ALA A 165 0.49 -6.63 22.42
CA ALA A 165 1.13 -7.90 22.11
C ALA A 165 0.67 -9.02 23.07
N PHE A 166 0.61 -8.73 24.37
CA PHE A 166 0.13 -9.68 25.38
C PHE A 166 -1.37 -9.96 25.22
N GLY A 167 -2.18 -8.92 25.00
CA GLY A 167 -3.62 -9.02 24.82
C GLY A 167 -4.01 -9.85 23.60
N THR A 168 -3.33 -9.67 22.47
CA THR A 168 -3.60 -10.45 21.27
C THR A 168 -2.95 -11.83 21.31
N GLY A 169 -1.72 -11.95 21.82
CA GLY A 169 -0.97 -13.20 21.82
C GLY A 169 -1.42 -14.17 22.91
N TYR A 170 -1.52 -13.73 24.15
CA TYR A 170 -1.83 -14.58 25.30
C TYR A 170 -3.32 -14.63 25.62
N LEU A 171 -3.98 -13.48 25.73
CA LEU A 171 -5.41 -13.39 26.07
C LEU A 171 -6.32 -13.68 24.84
N LYS A 172 -5.75 -13.82 23.65
CA LYS A 172 -6.48 -14.09 22.39
C LYS A 172 -7.63 -13.12 22.13
N ILE A 173 -7.49 -11.88 22.57
CA ILE A 173 -8.46 -10.82 22.30
C ILE A 173 -8.42 -10.51 20.80
N ASN A 174 -9.61 -10.28 20.22
CA ASN A 174 -9.72 -9.94 18.80
C ASN A 174 -8.85 -8.73 18.46
N PRO A 175 -7.96 -8.81 17.45
CA PRO A 175 -7.06 -7.73 17.07
C PRO A 175 -7.76 -6.39 16.81
N ILE A 176 -8.97 -6.41 16.22
CA ILE A 176 -9.76 -5.19 15.95
C ILE A 176 -10.13 -4.49 17.28
N LYS A 177 -10.56 -5.25 18.28
CA LYS A 177 -10.86 -4.69 19.60
C LYS A 177 -9.60 -4.11 20.26
N MET A 178 -8.45 -4.78 20.11
CA MET A 178 -7.18 -4.27 20.64
C MET A 178 -6.73 -2.96 19.96
N ILE A 179 -6.92 -2.84 18.66
CA ILE A 179 -6.62 -1.60 17.92
C ILE A 179 -7.52 -0.46 18.43
N CYS A 180 -8.82 -0.69 18.58
CA CYS A 180 -9.75 0.31 19.12
C CYS A 180 -9.38 0.71 20.56
N LEU A 181 -9.08 -0.25 21.43
CA LEU A 181 -8.69 0.01 22.81
C LEU A 181 -7.36 0.78 22.89
N ALA A 182 -6.37 0.40 22.10
CA ALA A 182 -5.08 1.10 22.03
C ALA A 182 -5.25 2.53 21.47
N GLY A 183 -6.14 2.73 20.50
CA GLY A 183 -6.45 4.05 19.96
C GLY A 183 -7.12 4.95 21.01
N ILE A 184 -8.12 4.43 21.76
CA ILE A 184 -8.75 5.18 22.84
C ILE A 184 -7.74 5.48 23.97
N ALA A 185 -6.93 4.49 24.37
CA ALA A 185 -5.91 4.69 25.38
C ALA A 185 -4.86 5.72 24.93
N GLY A 186 -4.43 5.68 23.67
CA GLY A 186 -3.54 6.67 23.08
C GLY A 186 -4.13 8.09 23.12
N LEU A 187 -5.41 8.22 22.74
CA LEU A 187 -6.12 9.50 22.79
C LEU A 187 -6.17 10.07 24.21
N LEU A 188 -6.41 9.23 25.22
CA LEU A 188 -6.52 9.68 26.61
C LEU A 188 -5.15 9.97 27.28
N LEU A 189 -4.09 9.33 26.82
CA LEU A 189 -2.76 9.42 27.43
C LEU A 189 -1.85 10.44 26.76
N PHE A 190 -2.10 10.80 25.50
CA PHE A 190 -1.29 11.75 24.72
C PHE A 190 -1.97 13.11 24.49
N TYR A 191 -3.27 13.21 24.75
CA TYR A 191 -4.07 14.43 24.69
C TYR A 191 -4.74 14.71 26.05
#